data_5367680aa2950f220d078ef486b81094
#
_entry.id   5367680aa2950f220d078ef486b81094
#
_cell.length_a   1.000
_cell.length_b   1.000
_cell.length_c   1.000
_cell.angle_alpha   90.00
_cell.angle_beta   90.00
_cell.angle_gamma   90.00
#
_symmetry.space_group_name_H-M   'P 1'
#
loop_
_entity.id
_entity.type
_entity.pdbx_description
1 polymer ?
#
loop_
_entity_poly.entity_id
_entity_poly.type
_entity_poly.pdbx_seq_one_letter_code
_entity_poly.pdbx_strand_id
1 'polypeptide(L)'
;MKTSFILSASLAIHAAIVAHEKDIESLDRAIGDGDHYINIKRGSEAIAGMYNALLPLPPEEVLLQIGNKLLSAIGGASGPLLASFFMGMAKFLQLNNDKANELNSNLEHAAMFAYGVQTLMMRGKSNVGEKTMLDVLVPASTTFTHAAAQGKTVTEICKEVKNAADKGLEYTRDLVASKGRAAGLGERAIGHLDPGAKSCQVMINAVCDLILKK
;
A
#
# COMPACT_ATOMS: atom_id res chain seq x y z
N MET A 1 -7.48 2.56 -15.85
CA MET A 1 -7.55 3.44 -14.63
C MET A 1 -7.35 4.90 -15.04
N LYS A 2 -8.00 5.89 -14.38
CA LYS A 2 -7.86 7.32 -14.72
C LYS A 2 -6.85 8.00 -13.80
N THR A 3 -6.02 8.90 -14.34
CA THR A 3 -5.09 9.74 -13.57
C THR A 3 -5.78 10.47 -12.40
N SER A 4 -6.96 11.06 -12.65
CA SER A 4 -7.74 11.75 -11.62
C SER A 4 -8.10 10.85 -10.42
N PHE A 5 -8.30 9.55 -10.65
CA PHE A 5 -8.56 8.60 -9.56
C PHE A 5 -7.29 8.35 -8.73
N ILE A 6 -6.13 8.14 -9.37
CA ILE A 6 -4.84 7.96 -8.66
C ILE A 6 -4.55 9.15 -7.76
N LEU A 7 -4.74 10.36 -8.28
CA LEU A 7 -4.50 11.58 -7.53
C LEU A 7 -5.50 11.78 -6.38
N SER A 8 -6.79 11.48 -6.60
CA SER A 8 -7.79 11.50 -5.53
C SER A 8 -7.47 10.47 -4.44
N ALA A 9 -7.01 9.27 -4.84
CA ALA A 9 -6.59 8.23 -3.91
C ALA A 9 -5.36 8.66 -3.09
N SER A 10 -4.38 9.34 -3.72
CA SER A 10 -3.21 9.87 -3.03
C SER A 10 -3.58 10.91 -1.97
N LEU A 11 -4.54 11.80 -2.25
CA LEU A 11 -5.05 12.77 -1.28
C LEU A 11 -5.81 12.08 -0.12
N ALA A 12 -6.63 11.07 -0.44
CA ALA A 12 -7.35 10.30 0.57
C ALA A 12 -6.40 9.53 1.49
N ILE A 13 -5.35 8.93 0.92
CA ILE A 13 -4.29 8.25 1.66
C ILE A 13 -3.58 9.25 2.60
N HIS A 14 -3.17 10.41 2.10
CA HIS A 14 -2.52 11.42 2.94
C HIS A 14 -3.40 11.84 4.12
N ALA A 15 -4.67 12.16 3.86
CA ALA A 15 -5.61 12.53 4.92
C ALA A 15 -5.79 11.40 5.95
N ALA A 16 -5.88 10.15 5.51
CA ALA A 16 -6.01 9.00 6.39
C ALA A 16 -4.75 8.75 7.24
N ILE A 17 -3.56 8.86 6.66
CA ILE A 17 -2.29 8.74 7.40
C ILE A 17 -2.22 9.81 8.50
N VAL A 18 -2.58 11.07 8.20
CA VAL A 18 -2.62 12.15 9.19
C VAL A 18 -3.63 11.84 10.30
N ALA A 19 -4.82 11.35 9.96
CA ALA A 19 -5.87 11.02 10.94
C ALA A 19 -5.47 9.86 11.88
N HIS A 20 -4.57 8.96 11.45
CA HIS A 20 -4.09 7.80 12.23
C HIS A 20 -2.69 8.00 12.84
N GLU A 21 -2.25 9.25 13.02
CA GLU A 21 -0.95 9.59 13.60
C GLU A 21 -0.64 8.82 14.88
N LYS A 22 -1.53 8.99 15.89
CA LYS A 22 -1.33 8.38 17.21
C LYS A 22 -1.24 6.85 17.16
N ASP A 23 -2.06 6.23 16.31
CA ASP A 23 -2.08 4.77 16.17
C ASP A 23 -0.76 4.27 15.59
N ILE A 24 -0.32 4.85 14.45
CA ILE A 24 0.90 4.43 13.75
C ILE A 24 2.13 4.71 14.62
N GLU A 25 2.20 5.91 15.23
CA GLU A 25 3.34 6.32 16.05
C GLU A 25 3.48 5.44 17.30
N SER A 26 2.37 5.12 17.98
CA SER A 26 2.40 4.27 19.17
C SER A 26 2.93 2.86 18.89
N LEU A 27 2.55 2.29 17.73
CA LEU A 27 3.03 0.98 17.31
C LEU A 27 4.51 1.00 16.98
N ASP A 28 4.98 2.03 16.30
CA ASP A 28 6.40 2.15 15.95
C ASP A 28 7.28 2.41 17.16
N ARG A 29 6.81 3.19 18.14
CA ARG A 29 7.51 3.36 19.42
C ARG A 29 7.62 2.07 20.24
N ALA A 30 6.63 1.16 20.07
CA ALA A 30 6.64 -0.10 20.80
C ALA A 30 7.66 -1.11 20.28
N ILE A 31 7.84 -1.22 18.96
CA ILE A 31 8.67 -2.24 18.33
C ILE A 31 9.59 -1.71 17.21
N GLY A 32 9.66 -0.41 16.98
CA GLY A 32 10.49 0.27 15.98
C GLY A 32 11.45 1.28 16.59
N ASP A 33 11.77 2.31 15.80
CA ASP A 33 12.65 3.42 16.19
C ASP A 33 11.93 4.78 16.25
N GLY A 34 10.60 4.79 16.08
CA GLY A 34 9.75 5.97 16.25
C GLY A 34 9.75 6.94 15.07
N ASP A 35 10.31 6.57 13.92
CA ASP A 35 10.40 7.45 12.76
C ASP A 35 9.42 7.09 11.61
N HIS A 36 8.71 5.96 11.71
CA HIS A 36 7.87 5.43 10.63
C HIS A 36 6.74 6.38 10.25
N TYR A 37 5.98 6.89 11.24
CA TYR A 37 4.89 7.81 10.98
C TYR A 37 5.37 9.08 10.25
N ILE A 38 6.42 9.72 10.76
CA ILE A 38 6.97 10.94 10.18
C ILE A 38 7.43 10.72 8.73
N ASN A 39 8.05 9.57 8.46
CA ASN A 39 8.51 9.19 7.13
C ASN A 39 7.34 8.98 6.16
N ILE A 40 6.31 8.22 6.54
CA ILE A 40 5.13 7.96 5.69
C ILE A 40 4.32 9.24 5.46
N LYS A 41 4.13 10.08 6.50
CA LYS A 41 3.48 11.39 6.38
C LYS A 41 4.21 12.27 5.36
N ARG A 42 5.53 12.43 5.50
CA ARG A 42 6.35 13.22 4.59
C ARG A 42 6.25 12.75 3.13
N GLY A 43 6.25 11.42 2.92
CA GLY A 43 6.08 10.84 1.59
C GLY A 43 4.70 11.14 1.00
N SER A 44 3.63 10.94 1.76
CA SER A 44 2.26 11.17 1.30
C SER A 44 1.99 12.67 1.06
N GLU A 45 2.51 13.56 1.89
CA GLU A 45 2.43 15.02 1.72
C GLU A 45 3.17 15.48 0.46
N ALA A 46 4.37 14.92 0.21
CA ALA A 46 5.14 15.24 -0.99
C ALA A 46 4.41 14.84 -2.28
N ILE A 47 3.69 13.71 -2.28
CA ILE A 47 2.84 13.29 -3.40
C ILE A 47 1.64 14.22 -3.55
N ALA A 48 0.96 14.56 -2.45
CA ALA A 48 -0.18 15.48 -2.47
C ALA A 48 0.20 16.85 -3.09
N GLY A 49 1.40 17.35 -2.78
CA GLY A 49 1.95 18.58 -3.35
C GLY A 49 2.24 18.52 -4.85
N MET A 50 2.34 17.34 -5.44
CA MET A 50 2.56 17.15 -6.89
C MET A 50 1.26 17.10 -7.71
N TYR A 51 0.08 17.23 -7.11
CA TYR A 51 -1.22 17.01 -7.75
C TYR A 51 -1.35 17.70 -9.12
N ASN A 52 -1.12 18.99 -9.17
CA ASN A 52 -1.27 19.78 -10.41
C ASN A 52 -0.24 19.40 -11.49
N ALA A 53 0.97 19.06 -11.09
CA ALA A 53 2.03 18.65 -12.00
C ALA A 53 1.77 17.26 -12.60
N LEU A 54 1.12 16.37 -11.84
CA LEU A 54 0.82 15.01 -12.27
C LEU A 54 -0.49 14.91 -13.07
N LEU A 55 -1.42 15.85 -12.90
CA LEU A 55 -2.75 15.79 -13.51
C LEU A 55 -2.75 15.61 -15.05
N PRO A 56 -1.84 16.25 -15.83
CA PRO A 56 -1.79 16.07 -17.28
C PRO A 56 -1.12 14.77 -17.75
N LEU A 57 -0.48 14.01 -16.86
CA LEU A 57 0.28 12.82 -17.21
C LEU A 57 -0.61 11.58 -17.33
N PRO A 58 -0.25 10.60 -18.17
CA PRO A 58 -0.95 9.32 -18.22
C PRO A 58 -0.73 8.50 -16.94
N PRO A 59 -1.62 7.56 -16.61
CA PRO A 59 -1.60 6.82 -15.32
C PRO A 59 -0.28 6.13 -15.00
N GLU A 60 0.36 5.50 -15.98
CA GLU A 60 1.64 4.81 -15.81
C GLU A 60 2.77 5.77 -15.44
N GLU A 61 2.78 6.97 -16.04
CA GLU A 61 3.77 7.99 -15.69
C GLU A 61 3.50 8.57 -14.30
N VAL A 62 2.23 8.79 -13.95
CA VAL A 62 1.85 9.24 -12.60
C VAL A 62 2.34 8.26 -11.54
N LEU A 63 2.11 6.95 -11.72
CA LEU A 63 2.58 5.92 -10.78
C LEU A 63 4.10 5.86 -10.70
N LEU A 64 4.80 6.04 -11.82
CA LEU A 64 6.26 6.10 -11.86
C LEU A 64 6.79 7.32 -11.09
N GLN A 65 6.20 8.49 -11.30
CA GLN A 65 6.58 9.72 -10.59
C GLN A 65 6.29 9.64 -9.09
N ILE A 66 5.17 9.01 -8.70
CA ILE A 66 4.89 8.70 -7.29
C ILE A 66 5.99 7.82 -6.70
N GLY A 67 6.37 6.74 -7.39
CA GLY A 67 7.44 5.86 -6.94
C GLY A 67 8.77 6.59 -6.76
N ASN A 68 9.18 7.39 -7.74
CA ASN A 68 10.39 8.22 -7.68
C ASN A 68 10.36 9.21 -6.50
N LYS A 69 9.21 9.85 -6.28
CA LYS A 69 9.04 10.80 -5.17
C LYS A 69 9.16 10.11 -3.82
N LEU A 70 8.53 8.95 -3.64
CA LEU A 70 8.63 8.16 -2.40
C LEU A 70 10.06 7.72 -2.12
N LEU A 71 10.79 7.29 -3.14
CA LEU A 71 12.20 6.88 -3.00
C LEU A 71 13.07 8.01 -2.45
N SER A 72 12.78 9.26 -2.82
CA SER A 72 13.54 10.43 -2.39
C SER A 72 13.02 11.06 -1.09
N ALA A 73 11.72 10.91 -0.79
CA ALA A 73 11.08 11.61 0.32
C ALA A 73 10.99 10.77 1.60
N ILE A 74 10.92 9.44 1.48
CA ILE A 74 10.78 8.53 2.62
C ILE A 74 12.13 7.94 2.98
N GLY A 75 12.54 8.11 4.24
CA GLY A 75 13.73 7.49 4.80
C GLY A 75 13.52 6.01 5.15
N GLY A 76 14.59 5.33 5.57
CA GLY A 76 14.55 3.95 6.02
C GLY A 76 14.17 2.94 4.93
N ALA A 77 13.72 1.76 5.33
CA ALA A 77 13.35 0.68 4.43
C ALA A 77 12.01 0.93 3.71
N SER A 78 11.10 1.70 4.32
CA SER A 78 9.75 1.94 3.78
C SER A 78 9.77 2.69 2.44
N GLY A 79 10.71 3.63 2.26
CA GLY A 79 10.85 4.39 1.02
C GLY A 79 11.09 3.51 -0.20
N PRO A 80 12.19 2.75 -0.26
CA PRO A 80 12.46 1.83 -1.37
C PRO A 80 11.37 0.78 -1.58
N LEU A 81 10.71 0.29 -0.52
CA LEU A 81 9.64 -0.71 -0.62
C LEU A 81 8.38 -0.14 -1.27
N LEU A 82 7.86 0.97 -0.75
CA LEU A 82 6.69 1.62 -1.33
C LEU A 82 6.98 2.17 -2.73
N ALA A 83 8.17 2.71 -2.97
CA ALA A 83 8.59 3.12 -4.31
C ALA A 83 8.51 1.95 -5.30
N SER A 84 9.04 0.78 -4.94
CA SER A 84 9.02 -0.41 -5.79
C SER A 84 7.59 -0.91 -6.07
N PHE A 85 6.68 -0.76 -5.11
CA PHE A 85 5.26 -1.08 -5.30
C PHE A 85 4.62 -0.21 -6.40
N PHE A 86 4.77 1.12 -6.33
CA PHE A 86 4.21 2.03 -7.33
C PHE A 86 4.89 1.90 -8.69
N MET A 87 6.21 1.71 -8.73
CA MET A 87 6.95 1.43 -9.97
C MET A 87 6.54 0.11 -10.60
N GLY A 88 6.22 -0.92 -9.79
CA GLY A 88 5.66 -2.18 -10.26
C GLY A 88 4.31 -1.99 -10.93
N MET A 89 3.39 -1.24 -10.31
CA MET A 89 2.10 -0.91 -10.93
C MET A 89 2.27 -0.11 -12.24
N ALA A 90 3.18 0.86 -12.26
CA ALA A 90 3.52 1.61 -13.48
C ALA A 90 4.01 0.67 -14.60
N LYS A 91 4.91 -0.23 -14.27
CA LYS A 91 5.46 -1.22 -15.20
C LYS A 91 4.37 -2.15 -15.75
N PHE A 92 3.43 -2.59 -14.91
CA PHE A 92 2.29 -3.38 -15.37
C PHE A 92 1.47 -2.64 -16.44
N LEU A 93 1.16 -1.36 -16.21
CA LEU A 93 0.42 -0.55 -17.18
C LEU A 93 1.21 -0.37 -18.48
N GLN A 94 2.50 -0.10 -18.41
CA GLN A 94 3.36 0.03 -19.60
C GLN A 94 3.38 -1.26 -20.44
N LEU A 95 3.45 -2.43 -19.81
CA LEU A 95 3.47 -3.73 -20.49
C LEU A 95 2.13 -4.10 -21.13
N ASN A 96 1.02 -3.50 -20.68
CA ASN A 96 -0.33 -3.78 -21.15
C ASN A 96 -0.97 -2.60 -21.88
N ASN A 97 -0.20 -1.60 -22.31
CA ASN A 97 -0.71 -0.36 -22.90
C ASN A 97 -1.49 -0.61 -24.20
N ASP A 98 -1.08 -1.61 -25.02
CA ASP A 98 -1.78 -1.98 -26.25
C ASP A 98 -3.18 -2.59 -26.01
N LYS A 99 -3.47 -3.01 -24.78
CA LYS A 99 -4.77 -3.52 -24.34
C LYS A 99 -5.63 -2.48 -23.63
N ALA A 100 -5.26 -1.20 -23.69
CA ALA A 100 -5.84 -0.11 -22.92
C ALA A 100 -7.37 0.06 -23.09
N ASN A 101 -7.97 -0.43 -24.19
CA ASN A 101 -9.43 -0.43 -24.41
C ASN A 101 -10.15 -1.56 -23.63
N GLU A 102 -9.46 -2.56 -23.15
CA GLU A 102 -9.98 -3.67 -22.35
C GLU A 102 -9.69 -3.51 -20.85
N LEU A 103 -8.79 -2.58 -20.49
CA LEU A 103 -8.21 -2.38 -19.16
C LEU A 103 -9.12 -1.69 -18.12
N ASN A 104 -10.44 -1.75 -18.26
CA ASN A 104 -11.37 -1.21 -17.25
C ASN A 104 -12.03 -2.27 -16.36
N SER A 105 -11.53 -3.50 -16.38
CA SER A 105 -12.08 -4.57 -15.54
C SER A 105 -11.46 -4.54 -14.13
N ASN A 106 -12.25 -4.93 -13.12
CA ASN A 106 -11.76 -5.12 -11.76
C ASN A 106 -10.59 -6.11 -11.71
N LEU A 107 -10.58 -7.10 -12.62
CA LEU A 107 -9.53 -8.12 -12.71
C LEU A 107 -8.17 -7.53 -13.09
N GLU A 108 -8.16 -6.54 -13.97
CA GLU A 108 -6.92 -5.88 -14.38
C GLU A 108 -6.38 -4.94 -13.31
N HIS A 109 -7.27 -4.23 -12.61
CA HIS A 109 -6.86 -3.45 -11.45
C HIS A 109 -6.29 -4.35 -10.34
N ALA A 110 -6.88 -5.53 -10.15
CA ALA A 110 -6.35 -6.54 -9.23
C ALA A 110 -4.98 -7.06 -9.67
N ALA A 111 -4.81 -7.36 -10.97
CA ALA A 111 -3.52 -7.81 -11.51
C ALA A 111 -2.43 -6.74 -11.40
N MET A 112 -2.76 -5.48 -11.66
CA MET A 112 -1.85 -4.34 -11.47
C MET A 112 -1.42 -4.22 -9.99
N PHE A 113 -2.36 -4.29 -9.06
CA PHE A 113 -2.07 -4.24 -7.63
C PHE A 113 -1.19 -5.43 -7.22
N ALA A 114 -1.51 -6.63 -7.68
CA ALA A 114 -0.72 -7.84 -7.42
C ALA A 114 0.72 -7.72 -7.96
N TYR A 115 0.90 -7.14 -9.14
CA TYR A 115 2.23 -6.90 -9.70
C TYR A 115 3.05 -5.93 -8.84
N GLY A 116 2.41 -4.87 -8.32
CA GLY A 116 3.03 -3.95 -7.35
C GLY A 116 3.47 -4.67 -6.07
N VAL A 117 2.59 -5.50 -5.49
CA VAL A 117 2.90 -6.31 -4.29
C VAL A 117 4.07 -7.25 -4.55
N GLN A 118 4.06 -7.96 -5.68
CA GLN A 118 5.16 -8.85 -6.06
C GLN A 118 6.50 -8.11 -6.19
N THR A 119 6.49 -6.92 -6.79
CA THR A 119 7.69 -6.08 -6.95
C THR A 119 8.24 -5.66 -5.58
N LEU A 120 7.35 -5.29 -4.64
CA LEU A 120 7.72 -4.98 -3.27
C LEU A 120 8.30 -6.20 -2.53
N MET A 121 7.68 -7.39 -2.67
CA MET A 121 8.19 -8.64 -2.10
C MET A 121 9.62 -8.95 -2.58
N MET A 122 9.86 -8.84 -3.88
CA MET A 122 11.19 -9.06 -4.46
C MET A 122 12.20 -8.04 -3.94
N ARG A 123 11.81 -6.77 -3.82
CA ARG A 123 12.68 -5.70 -3.29
C ARG A 123 13.05 -5.93 -1.84
N GLY A 124 12.06 -6.30 -1.02
CA GLY A 124 12.23 -6.53 0.42
C GLY A 124 12.85 -7.89 0.76
N LYS A 125 12.89 -8.82 -0.21
CA LYS A 125 13.25 -10.23 0.03
C LYS A 125 12.51 -10.77 1.25
N SER A 126 11.20 -10.52 1.30
CA SER A 126 10.34 -10.79 2.44
C SER A 126 9.05 -11.46 1.99
N ASN A 127 8.42 -12.21 2.90
CA ASN A 127 7.20 -12.97 2.68
C ASN A 127 6.17 -12.69 3.79
N VAL A 128 4.97 -13.25 3.63
CA VAL A 128 3.95 -13.28 4.70
C VAL A 128 4.46 -14.09 5.88
N GLY A 129 4.12 -13.68 7.10
CA GLY A 129 4.56 -14.31 8.34
C GLY A 129 5.85 -13.73 8.92
N GLU A 130 6.41 -12.68 8.32
CA GLU A 130 7.64 -12.05 8.77
C GLU A 130 7.43 -10.76 9.58
N LYS A 131 6.17 -10.45 9.92
CA LYS A 131 5.74 -9.25 10.67
C LYS A 131 6.15 -7.96 9.93
N THR A 132 5.55 -7.79 8.75
CA THR A 132 5.81 -6.67 7.85
C THR A 132 4.53 -6.17 7.17
N MET A 133 4.62 -5.10 6.38
CA MET A 133 3.52 -4.63 5.52
C MET A 133 2.99 -5.71 4.55
N LEU A 134 3.76 -6.76 4.26
CA LEU A 134 3.31 -7.85 3.38
C LEU A 134 2.21 -8.71 4.01
N ASP A 135 2.14 -8.75 5.33
CA ASP A 135 1.09 -9.47 6.05
C ASP A 135 -0.29 -8.85 5.84
N VAL A 136 -0.34 -7.60 5.36
CA VAL A 136 -1.54 -6.89 4.92
C VAL A 136 -1.68 -6.91 3.40
N LEU A 137 -0.61 -6.55 2.68
CA LEU A 137 -0.67 -6.35 1.24
C LEU A 137 -0.95 -7.63 0.46
N VAL A 138 -0.36 -8.77 0.87
CA VAL A 138 -0.54 -10.05 0.16
C VAL A 138 -1.96 -10.59 0.34
N PRO A 139 -2.53 -10.72 1.55
CA PRO A 139 -3.92 -11.13 1.71
C PRO A 139 -4.91 -10.21 0.99
N ALA A 140 -4.72 -8.88 1.07
CA ALA A 140 -5.55 -7.93 0.36
C ALA A 140 -5.50 -8.12 -1.16
N SER A 141 -4.31 -8.34 -1.73
CA SER A 141 -4.09 -8.59 -3.15
C SER A 141 -4.73 -9.90 -3.61
N THR A 142 -4.56 -10.98 -2.85
CA THR A 142 -5.16 -12.29 -3.14
C THR A 142 -6.68 -12.19 -3.11
N THR A 143 -7.24 -11.52 -2.10
CA THR A 143 -8.68 -11.31 -1.97
C THR A 143 -9.21 -10.46 -3.13
N PHE A 144 -8.51 -9.40 -3.53
CA PHE A 144 -8.90 -8.57 -4.67
C PHE A 144 -8.97 -9.41 -5.94
N THR A 145 -7.92 -10.18 -6.23
CA THR A 145 -7.85 -11.04 -7.43
C THR A 145 -8.99 -12.07 -7.45
N HIS A 146 -9.24 -12.74 -6.33
CA HIS A 146 -10.32 -13.74 -6.22
C HIS A 146 -11.70 -13.11 -6.40
N ALA A 147 -11.99 -12.02 -5.71
CA ALA A 147 -13.28 -11.35 -5.78
C ALA A 147 -13.56 -10.81 -7.19
N ALA A 148 -12.53 -10.23 -7.84
CA ALA A 148 -12.63 -9.76 -9.22
C ALA A 148 -12.86 -10.91 -10.21
N ALA A 149 -12.17 -12.05 -10.04
CA ALA A 149 -12.35 -13.25 -10.88
C ALA A 149 -13.74 -13.89 -10.70
N GLN A 150 -14.37 -13.72 -9.54
CA GLN A 150 -15.75 -14.14 -9.28
C GLN A 150 -16.80 -13.17 -9.83
N GLY A 151 -16.39 -12.08 -10.48
CA GLY A 151 -17.30 -11.08 -11.04
C GLY A 151 -18.06 -10.26 -9.98
N LYS A 152 -17.53 -10.16 -8.76
CA LYS A 152 -18.14 -9.37 -7.68
C LYS A 152 -18.20 -7.89 -8.03
N THR A 153 -19.20 -7.22 -7.48
CA THR A 153 -19.33 -5.78 -7.58
C THR A 153 -18.16 -5.07 -6.89
N VAL A 154 -17.86 -3.85 -7.31
CA VAL A 154 -16.81 -3.02 -6.69
C VAL A 154 -17.05 -2.84 -5.19
N THR A 155 -18.31 -2.73 -4.77
CA THR A 155 -18.69 -2.60 -3.36
C THR A 155 -18.33 -3.86 -2.56
N GLU A 156 -18.62 -5.05 -3.09
CA GLU A 156 -18.28 -6.32 -2.46
C GLU A 156 -16.76 -6.50 -2.40
N ILE A 157 -16.05 -6.22 -3.50
CA ILE A 157 -14.59 -6.25 -3.57
C ILE A 157 -13.98 -5.37 -2.48
N CYS A 158 -14.39 -4.10 -2.39
CA CYS A 158 -13.85 -3.19 -1.38
C CYS A 158 -14.08 -3.69 0.05
N LYS A 159 -15.27 -4.23 0.35
CA LYS A 159 -15.57 -4.79 1.68
C LYS A 159 -14.67 -5.98 2.02
N GLU A 160 -14.48 -6.90 1.07
CA GLU A 160 -13.66 -8.08 1.27
C GLU A 160 -12.17 -7.73 1.40
N VAL A 161 -11.68 -6.81 0.58
CA VAL A 161 -10.29 -6.33 0.62
C VAL A 161 -9.99 -5.62 1.95
N LYS A 162 -10.90 -4.76 2.44
CA LYS A 162 -10.79 -4.14 3.77
C LYS A 162 -10.72 -5.19 4.88
N ASN A 163 -11.62 -6.16 4.87
CA ASN A 163 -11.62 -7.25 5.86
C ASN A 163 -10.33 -8.09 5.80
N ALA A 164 -9.79 -8.35 4.61
CA ALA A 164 -8.52 -9.05 4.47
C ALA A 164 -7.34 -8.21 5.01
N ALA A 165 -7.34 -6.90 4.77
CA ALA A 165 -6.34 -5.99 5.31
C ALA A 165 -6.39 -5.92 6.84
N ASP A 166 -7.59 -5.84 7.43
CA ASP A 166 -7.80 -5.81 8.88
C ASP A 166 -7.30 -7.11 9.54
N LYS A 167 -7.65 -8.26 8.96
CA LYS A 167 -7.17 -9.58 9.43
C LYS A 167 -5.66 -9.73 9.28
N GLY A 168 -5.09 -9.25 8.18
CA GLY A 168 -3.65 -9.27 7.96
C GLY A 168 -2.90 -8.42 8.97
N LEU A 169 -3.46 -7.27 9.36
CA LEU A 169 -2.91 -6.45 10.43
C LEU A 169 -2.93 -7.19 11.78
N GLU A 170 -4.08 -7.74 12.17
CA GLU A 170 -4.19 -8.47 13.44
C GLU A 170 -3.29 -9.71 13.48
N TYR A 171 -3.10 -10.40 12.36
CA TYR A 171 -2.18 -11.53 12.25
C TYR A 171 -0.75 -11.16 12.65
N THR A 172 -0.30 -9.91 12.40
CA THR A 172 1.05 -9.48 12.80
C THR A 172 1.27 -9.49 14.31
N ARG A 173 0.19 -9.47 15.12
CA ARG A 173 0.27 -9.42 16.59
C ARG A 173 1.04 -10.61 17.16
N ASP A 174 0.78 -11.81 16.63
CA ASP A 174 1.32 -13.05 17.17
C ASP A 174 2.64 -13.47 16.51
N LEU A 175 3.12 -12.72 15.53
CA LEU A 175 4.34 -13.02 14.81
C LEU A 175 5.60 -12.53 15.55
N VAL A 176 6.66 -13.31 15.44
CA VAL A 176 8.03 -12.85 15.68
C VAL A 176 8.53 -12.14 14.42
N ALA A 177 9.06 -10.94 14.57
CA ALA A 177 9.62 -10.21 13.45
C ALA A 177 10.94 -10.81 12.96
N SER A 178 11.04 -11.09 11.67
CA SER A 178 12.31 -11.52 11.04
C SER A 178 12.91 -10.44 10.13
N LYS A 179 12.21 -9.33 9.95
CA LYS A 179 12.60 -8.19 9.11
C LYS A 179 12.37 -6.85 9.82
N GLY A 180 12.95 -5.80 9.27
CA GLY A 180 12.78 -4.45 9.77
C GLY A 180 13.38 -4.20 11.15
N ARG A 181 12.96 -3.13 11.81
CA ARG A 181 13.47 -2.72 13.13
C ARG A 181 13.08 -3.70 14.23
N ALA A 182 11.88 -4.25 14.15
CA ALA A 182 11.36 -5.20 15.12
C ALA A 182 12.13 -6.53 15.18
N ALA A 183 12.89 -6.91 14.13
CA ALA A 183 13.66 -8.15 14.09
C ALA A 183 14.67 -8.27 15.24
N GLY A 184 15.25 -7.16 15.70
CA GLY A 184 16.17 -7.13 16.82
C GLY A 184 15.53 -7.40 18.19
N LEU A 185 14.19 -7.41 18.27
CA LEU A 185 13.46 -7.62 19.53
C LEU A 185 13.17 -9.11 19.81
N GLY A 186 13.20 -9.98 18.77
CA GLY A 186 12.81 -11.38 18.88
C GLY A 186 11.38 -11.53 19.42
N GLU A 187 11.16 -12.39 20.42
CA GLU A 187 9.85 -12.64 21.03
C GLU A 187 9.22 -11.41 21.71
N ARG A 188 10.00 -10.39 22.05
CA ARG A 188 9.48 -9.14 22.62
C ARG A 188 8.60 -8.36 21.64
N ALA A 189 8.65 -8.67 20.34
CA ALA A 189 7.78 -8.10 19.34
C ALA A 189 6.37 -8.73 19.37
N ILE A 190 6.19 -9.90 19.98
CA ILE A 190 4.89 -10.58 20.11
C ILE A 190 3.95 -9.72 20.97
N GLY A 191 2.67 -9.69 20.62
CA GLY A 191 1.65 -8.86 21.28
C GLY A 191 1.48 -7.47 20.66
N HIS A 192 2.39 -7.04 19.78
CA HIS A 192 2.33 -5.75 19.09
C HIS A 192 2.00 -5.91 17.62
N LEU A 193 1.22 -4.98 17.06
CA LEU A 193 0.97 -4.91 15.61
C LEU A 193 2.18 -4.27 14.90
N ASP A 194 2.44 -4.69 13.65
CA ASP A 194 3.49 -4.07 12.84
C ASP A 194 3.08 -2.66 12.36
N PRO A 195 3.91 -1.61 12.57
CA PRO A 195 3.58 -0.25 12.12
C PRO A 195 3.49 -0.11 10.59
N GLY A 196 4.31 -0.87 9.83
CA GLY A 196 4.25 -0.92 8.38
C GLY A 196 2.96 -1.57 7.87
N ALA A 197 2.53 -2.66 8.50
CA ALA A 197 1.24 -3.30 8.25
C ALA A 197 0.08 -2.33 8.56
N LYS A 198 0.14 -1.61 9.70
CA LYS A 198 -0.87 -0.61 10.07
C LYS A 198 -0.98 0.50 9.04
N SER A 199 0.12 1.07 8.59
CA SER A 199 0.06 2.12 7.55
C SER A 199 -0.51 1.60 6.23
N CYS A 200 -0.17 0.38 5.80
CA CYS A 200 -0.76 -0.23 4.61
C CYS A 200 -2.26 -0.51 4.76
N GLN A 201 -2.72 -1.00 5.93
CA GLN A 201 -4.14 -1.17 6.23
C GLN A 201 -4.90 0.16 6.13
N VAL A 202 -4.37 1.23 6.70
CA VAL A 202 -4.95 2.59 6.61
C VAL A 202 -5.04 3.06 5.16
N MET A 203 -3.99 2.87 4.36
CA MET A 203 -3.96 3.25 2.93
C MET A 203 -5.00 2.48 2.12
N ILE A 204 -5.11 1.15 2.30
CA ILE A 204 -6.09 0.30 1.61
C ILE A 204 -7.51 0.76 1.97
N ASN A 205 -7.79 0.96 3.26
CA ASN A 205 -9.10 1.39 3.72
C ASN A 205 -9.47 2.76 3.14
N ALA A 206 -8.54 3.71 3.09
CA ALA A 206 -8.77 5.03 2.51
C ALA A 206 -9.14 4.96 1.01
N VAL A 207 -8.49 4.10 0.23
CA VAL A 207 -8.81 3.91 -1.19
C VAL A 207 -10.18 3.25 -1.36
N CYS A 208 -10.47 2.19 -0.60
CA CYS A 208 -11.78 1.53 -0.64
C CYS A 208 -12.92 2.49 -0.23
N ASP A 209 -12.72 3.30 0.82
CA ASP A 209 -13.72 4.27 1.26
C ASP A 209 -13.94 5.39 0.24
N LEU A 210 -12.90 5.82 -0.47
CA LEU A 210 -13.03 6.76 -1.59
C LEU A 210 -13.88 6.18 -2.73
N ILE A 211 -13.72 4.89 -3.02
CA ILE A 211 -14.50 4.19 -4.06
C ILE A 211 -15.97 4.07 -3.63
N LEU A 212 -16.22 3.73 -2.37
CA LEU A 212 -17.56 3.51 -1.83
C LEU A 212 -18.38 4.80 -1.64
N LYS A 213 -17.74 5.97 -1.60
CA LYS A 213 -18.40 7.28 -1.50
C LYS A 213 -18.92 7.82 -2.84
N LYS A 214 -18.58 7.17 -3.96
CA LYS A 214 -19.05 7.52 -5.31
C LYS A 214 -20.31 6.77 -5.67
#